data_b9b6c2783159bbf18585021484879b58
#
_entry.id   b9b6c2783159bbf18585021484879b58
#
_cell.length_a   1.000
_cell.length_b   1.000
_cell.length_c   1.000
_cell.angle_alpha   90.00
_cell.angle_beta   90.00
_cell.angle_gamma   90.00
#
_symmetry.space_group_name_H-M   'P 1'
#
loop_
_entity.id
_entity.type
_entity.pdbx_description
1 polymer ?
#
loop_
_entity_poly.entity_id
_entity_poly.type
_entity_poly.pdbx_seq_one_letter_code
_entity_poly.pdbx_strand_id
1 'polypeptide(L)'
;MISAGDFRNGITLEIDGNVFQIMEFQHVKPGKGAAFVRTKIKNVMNGGVVEKTFRPTEKFPAARIDRVDMQYLYSDGDLFHFMDVNTYEQVALNTETIGDALKFVKENEMCKVCSYNGNVFSVEPPLFVELEITDTEPGFKGDTAQGATKPAVVETGATVYVPLFVDQGDKIKIDTRTGEYLSRI
;
A
#
# COMPACT_ATOMS: atom_id res chain seq x y z
N MET A 1 1.39 -13.93 -22.27
CA MET A 1 0.78 -12.64 -22.64
C MET A 1 -0.62 -12.53 -22.08
N ILE A 2 -0.99 -11.33 -21.64
CA ILE A 2 -2.31 -11.05 -21.06
C ILE A 2 -3.09 -10.19 -22.04
N SER A 3 -4.31 -10.62 -22.38
CA SER A 3 -5.22 -9.82 -23.22
C SER A 3 -5.89 -8.73 -22.39
N ALA A 4 -6.14 -7.57 -22.99
CA ALA A 4 -6.87 -6.50 -22.32
C ALA A 4 -8.26 -6.94 -21.85
N GLY A 5 -8.90 -7.87 -22.56
CA GLY A 5 -10.16 -8.48 -22.14
C GLY A 5 -10.09 -9.27 -20.84
N ASP A 6 -8.89 -9.69 -20.44
CA ASP A 6 -8.64 -10.48 -19.22
C ASP A 6 -8.03 -9.66 -18.09
N PHE A 7 -8.01 -8.35 -18.20
CA PHE A 7 -7.45 -7.47 -17.17
C PHE A 7 -8.14 -7.64 -15.83
N ARG A 8 -7.32 -7.59 -14.77
CA ARG A 8 -7.77 -7.57 -13.36
C ARG A 8 -6.96 -6.52 -12.60
N ASN A 9 -7.54 -5.95 -11.57
CA ASN A 9 -6.83 -5.01 -10.70
C ASN A 9 -5.62 -5.69 -10.07
N GLY A 10 -4.50 -4.98 -10.03
CA GLY A 10 -3.26 -5.47 -9.46
C GLY A 10 -2.34 -6.23 -10.42
N ILE A 11 -2.81 -6.61 -11.61
CA ILE A 11 -1.96 -7.22 -12.64
C ILE A 11 -0.89 -6.21 -13.09
N THR A 12 0.34 -6.70 -13.27
CA THR A 12 1.45 -5.90 -13.79
C THR A 12 1.81 -6.33 -15.21
N LEU A 13 2.00 -5.36 -16.08
CA LEU A 13 2.23 -5.54 -17.51
C LEU A 13 3.43 -4.72 -17.97
N GLU A 14 4.07 -5.20 -19.06
CA GLU A 14 5.02 -4.39 -19.81
C GLU A 14 4.30 -3.69 -20.97
N ILE A 15 4.43 -2.37 -21.03
CA ILE A 15 3.87 -1.54 -22.10
C ILE A 15 4.95 -0.52 -22.50
N ASP A 16 5.38 -0.58 -23.76
CA ASP A 16 6.40 0.32 -24.30
C ASP A 16 7.70 0.40 -23.46
N GLY A 17 8.15 -0.74 -22.97
CA GLY A 17 9.37 -0.83 -22.15
C GLY A 17 9.22 -0.39 -20.69
N ASN A 18 8.01 -0.03 -20.26
CA ASN A 18 7.71 0.34 -18.89
C ASN A 18 6.83 -0.71 -18.22
N VAL A 19 6.89 -0.76 -16.90
CA VAL A 19 6.04 -1.64 -16.10
C VAL A 19 4.87 -0.85 -15.53
N PHE A 20 3.66 -1.31 -15.82
CA PHE A 20 2.43 -0.71 -15.33
C PHE A 20 1.61 -1.70 -14.51
N GLN A 21 1.01 -1.21 -13.45
CA GLN A 21 0.02 -1.95 -12.67
C GLN A 21 -1.37 -1.46 -13.02
N ILE A 22 -2.29 -2.39 -13.24
CA ILE A 22 -3.69 -2.06 -13.48
C ILE A 22 -4.33 -1.67 -12.14
N MET A 23 -4.84 -0.45 -12.08
CA MET A 23 -5.52 0.09 -10.90
C MET A 23 -7.02 -0.11 -10.99
N GLU A 24 -7.59 0.22 -12.13
CA GLU A 24 -9.01 0.09 -12.44
C GLU A 24 -9.20 -0.23 -13.90
N PHE A 25 -10.25 -0.96 -14.23
CA PHE A 25 -10.61 -1.22 -15.62
C PHE A 25 -12.12 -1.29 -15.78
N GLN A 26 -12.59 -0.95 -16.98
CA GLN A 26 -13.99 -1.02 -17.34
C GLN A 26 -14.13 -1.54 -18.78
N HIS A 27 -14.88 -2.62 -18.94
CA HIS A 27 -15.27 -3.11 -20.26
C HIS A 27 -16.45 -2.30 -20.77
N VAL A 28 -16.29 -1.68 -21.93
CA VAL A 28 -17.32 -0.87 -22.56
C VAL A 28 -17.72 -1.48 -23.90
N LYS A 29 -19.02 -1.75 -24.06
CA LYS A 29 -19.61 -2.20 -25.30
C LYS A 29 -20.56 -1.10 -25.78
N PRO A 30 -20.09 -0.18 -26.64
CA PRO A 30 -20.95 0.88 -27.15
C PRO A 30 -22.04 0.31 -28.05
N GLY A 31 -23.18 0.98 -28.13
CA GLY A 31 -24.27 0.60 -29.06
C GLY A 31 -23.87 0.72 -30.51
N LYS A 32 -22.92 1.58 -30.83
CA LYS A 32 -22.28 1.72 -32.14
C LYS A 32 -20.76 1.77 -31.93
N GLY A 33 -20.04 0.95 -32.70
CA GLY A 33 -18.59 0.87 -32.67
C GLY A 33 -18.06 -0.36 -31.93
N ALA A 34 -16.75 -0.52 -31.91
CA ALA A 34 -16.07 -1.68 -31.33
C ALA A 34 -16.01 -1.58 -29.79
N ALA A 35 -16.07 -2.74 -29.14
CA ALA A 35 -15.84 -2.84 -27.70
C ALA A 35 -14.41 -2.39 -27.34
N PHE A 36 -14.26 -1.80 -26.17
CA PHE A 36 -12.96 -1.38 -25.67
C PHE A 36 -12.86 -1.55 -24.14
N VAL A 37 -11.64 -1.54 -23.63
CA VAL A 37 -11.36 -1.61 -22.20
C VAL A 37 -10.71 -0.29 -21.79
N ARG A 38 -11.42 0.51 -21.01
CA ARG A 38 -10.89 1.73 -20.40
C ARG A 38 -10.13 1.33 -19.16
N THR A 39 -8.86 1.69 -19.09
CA THR A 39 -7.97 1.19 -18.05
C THR A 39 -7.17 2.33 -17.42
N LYS A 40 -7.18 2.36 -16.09
CA LYS A 40 -6.33 3.25 -15.30
C LYS A 40 -5.11 2.46 -14.86
N ILE A 41 -3.94 2.90 -15.29
CA ILE A 41 -2.68 2.21 -15.06
C ILE A 41 -1.69 3.11 -14.34
N LYS A 42 -0.89 2.51 -13.48
CA LYS A 42 0.17 3.18 -12.72
C LYS A 42 1.53 2.66 -13.16
N ASN A 43 2.41 3.56 -13.58
CA ASN A 43 3.80 3.23 -13.82
C ASN A 43 4.46 2.94 -12.46
N VAL A 44 4.88 1.69 -12.24
CA VAL A 44 5.40 1.26 -10.94
C VAL A 44 6.77 1.87 -10.63
N MET A 45 7.53 2.30 -11.65
CA MET A 45 8.86 2.86 -11.47
C MET A 45 8.84 4.34 -11.09
N ASN A 46 7.91 5.13 -11.60
CA ASN A 46 7.82 6.56 -11.34
C ASN A 46 6.55 7.01 -10.62
N GLY A 47 5.60 6.10 -10.40
CA GLY A 47 4.34 6.40 -9.71
C GLY A 47 3.29 7.14 -10.54
N GLY A 48 3.59 7.49 -11.78
CA GLY A 48 2.66 8.20 -12.66
C GLY A 48 1.43 7.36 -13.00
N VAL A 49 0.25 7.96 -12.88
CA VAL A 49 -1.02 7.31 -13.19
C VAL A 49 -1.59 7.92 -14.47
N VAL A 50 -1.94 7.07 -15.41
CA VAL A 50 -2.56 7.49 -16.68
C VAL A 50 -3.76 6.61 -17.00
N GLU A 51 -4.70 7.15 -17.78
CA GLU A 51 -5.82 6.40 -18.30
C GLU A 51 -5.56 6.08 -19.77
N LYS A 52 -5.67 4.82 -20.13
CA LYS A 52 -5.54 4.35 -21.52
C LYS A 52 -6.69 3.43 -21.89
N THR A 53 -7.03 3.46 -23.17
CA THR A 53 -8.07 2.61 -23.76
C THR A 53 -7.43 1.58 -24.66
N PHE A 54 -7.80 0.31 -24.46
CA PHE A 54 -7.28 -0.82 -25.21
C PHE A 54 -8.41 -1.58 -25.91
N ARG A 55 -8.07 -2.21 -27.03
CA ARG A 55 -8.96 -3.20 -27.63
C ARG A 55 -8.90 -4.48 -26.79
N PRO A 56 -10.02 -5.20 -26.59
CA PRO A 56 -10.01 -6.42 -25.79
C PRO A 56 -9.04 -7.50 -26.26
N THR A 57 -8.69 -7.48 -27.54
CA THR A 57 -7.78 -8.43 -28.17
C THR A 57 -6.30 -8.04 -28.09
N GLU A 58 -5.99 -6.81 -27.68
CA GLU A 58 -4.60 -6.39 -27.50
C GLU A 58 -3.96 -7.21 -26.37
N LYS A 59 -2.72 -7.63 -26.59
CA LYS A 59 -1.97 -8.49 -25.66
C LYS A 59 -0.70 -7.79 -25.21
N PHE A 60 -0.37 -7.99 -23.95
CA PHE A 60 0.83 -7.42 -23.32
C PHE A 60 1.57 -8.50 -22.55
N PRO A 61 2.93 -8.47 -22.53
CA PRO A 61 3.70 -9.34 -21.65
C PRO A 61 3.37 -9.05 -20.18
N ALA A 62 3.20 -10.11 -19.40
CA ALA A 62 3.11 -9.96 -17.96
C ALA A 62 4.48 -9.54 -17.41
N ALA A 63 4.52 -8.55 -16.54
CA ALA A 63 5.72 -8.15 -15.84
C ALA A 63 5.80 -8.92 -14.51
N ARG A 64 6.93 -9.60 -14.29
CA ARG A 64 7.16 -10.31 -13.04
C ARG A 64 7.77 -9.37 -12.00
N ILE A 65 7.04 -9.18 -10.92
CA ILE A 65 7.51 -8.41 -9.77
C ILE A 65 8.05 -9.39 -8.73
N ASP A 66 9.27 -9.15 -8.28
CA ASP A 66 9.85 -9.90 -7.17
C ASP A 66 9.46 -9.23 -5.85
N ARG A 67 8.90 -10.02 -4.93
CA ARG A 67 8.55 -9.59 -3.58
C ARG A 67 9.38 -10.39 -2.60
N VAL A 68 10.21 -9.71 -1.84
CA VAL A 68 11.09 -10.34 -0.84
C VAL A 68 10.70 -9.84 0.54
N ASP A 69 10.53 -10.78 1.47
CA ASP A 69 10.31 -10.44 2.87
C ASP A 69 11.60 -9.90 3.47
N MET A 70 11.57 -8.66 3.92
CA MET A 70 12.70 -7.99 4.57
C MET A 70 12.27 -7.37 5.88
N GLN A 71 13.19 -7.39 6.83
CA GLN A 71 12.99 -6.75 8.13
C GLN A 71 13.34 -5.26 8.02
N TYR A 72 12.40 -4.40 8.42
CA TYR A 72 12.70 -2.98 8.57
C TYR A 72 13.58 -2.78 9.79
N LEU A 73 14.77 -2.23 9.61
CA LEU A 73 15.74 -2.05 10.69
C LEU A 73 15.57 -0.69 11.37
N TYR A 74 15.83 0.39 10.64
CA TYR A 74 15.77 1.75 11.16
C TYR A 74 15.78 2.77 10.03
N SER A 75 15.48 4.03 10.40
CA SER A 75 15.65 5.20 9.53
C SER A 75 16.77 6.07 10.09
N ASP A 76 17.62 6.59 9.21
CA ASP A 76 18.65 7.59 9.56
C ASP A 76 18.21 9.02 9.22
N GLY A 77 16.93 9.21 8.88
CA GLY A 77 16.34 10.49 8.48
C GLY A 77 16.15 10.61 6.96
N ASP A 78 17.11 10.19 6.17
CA ASP A 78 17.05 10.27 4.71
C ASP A 78 16.77 8.91 4.06
N LEU A 79 17.28 7.85 4.66
CA LEU A 79 17.18 6.49 4.15
C LEU A 79 16.52 5.56 5.17
N PHE A 80 15.83 4.58 4.64
CA PHE A 80 15.17 3.53 5.40
C PHE A 80 15.89 2.22 5.10
N HIS A 81 16.37 1.56 6.15
CA HIS A 81 17.21 0.36 6.04
C HIS A 81 16.43 -0.91 6.27
N PHE A 82 16.56 -1.85 5.34
CA PHE A 82 15.92 -3.17 5.37
C PHE A 82 16.95 -4.27 5.23
N MET A 83 16.67 -5.43 5.80
CA MET A 83 17.55 -6.60 5.73
C MET A 83 16.74 -7.83 5.31
N ASP A 84 17.26 -8.56 4.31
CA ASP A 84 16.77 -9.90 3.99
C ASP A 84 17.18 -10.84 5.12
N VAL A 85 16.21 -11.42 5.82
CA VAL A 85 16.46 -12.27 6.99
C VAL A 85 17.09 -13.62 6.63
N ASN A 86 17.06 -14.01 5.36
CA ASN A 86 17.66 -15.27 4.90
C ASN A 86 19.12 -15.09 4.43
N THR A 87 19.42 -13.98 3.77
CA THR A 87 20.75 -13.71 3.19
C THR A 87 21.56 -12.71 3.98
N TYR A 88 20.90 -11.95 4.90
CA TYR A 88 21.46 -10.83 5.66
C TYR A 88 21.91 -9.65 4.78
N GLU A 89 21.54 -9.65 3.50
CA GLU A 89 21.77 -8.49 2.65
C GLU A 89 20.90 -7.32 3.07
N GLN A 90 21.51 -6.14 3.07
CA GLN A 90 20.83 -4.90 3.44
C GLN A 90 20.61 -4.02 2.23
N VAL A 91 19.48 -3.34 2.19
CA VAL A 91 19.16 -2.31 1.21
C VAL A 91 18.74 -1.03 1.92
N ALA A 92 19.13 0.10 1.37
CA ALA A 92 18.72 1.42 1.86
C ALA A 92 17.79 2.05 0.81
N LEU A 93 16.61 2.45 1.21
CA LEU A 93 15.58 2.99 0.35
C LEU A 93 15.27 4.45 0.71
N ASN A 94 15.03 5.27 -0.30
CA ASN A 94 14.72 6.68 -0.09
C ASN A 94 13.23 6.91 0.22
N THR A 95 12.92 8.13 0.63
CA THR A 95 11.56 8.54 1.01
C THR A 95 10.56 8.38 -0.14
N GLU A 96 10.98 8.62 -1.37
CA GLU A 96 10.10 8.51 -2.55
C GLU A 96 9.67 7.07 -2.80
N THR A 97 10.59 6.11 -2.66
CA THR A 97 10.29 4.68 -2.79
C THR A 97 9.39 4.19 -1.67
N ILE A 98 9.63 4.65 -0.45
CA ILE A 98 8.86 4.25 0.74
C ILE A 98 7.44 4.84 0.72
N GLY A 99 7.28 6.13 0.36
CA GLY A 99 5.99 6.80 0.45
C GLY A 99 5.40 6.67 1.85
N ASP A 100 4.15 6.25 1.92
CA ASP A 100 3.42 6.04 3.18
C ASP A 100 3.52 4.61 3.74
N ALA A 101 4.33 3.74 3.14
CA ALA A 101 4.38 2.32 3.49
C ALA A 101 4.74 2.08 4.96
N LEU A 102 5.61 2.90 5.54
CA LEU A 102 6.07 2.74 6.92
C LEU A 102 5.28 3.55 7.94
N LYS A 103 4.19 4.19 7.55
CA LYS A 103 3.38 5.03 8.44
C LYS A 103 2.95 4.31 9.73
N PHE A 104 2.64 3.03 9.63
CA PHE A 104 2.21 2.19 10.74
C PHE A 104 3.18 1.05 11.07
N VAL A 105 4.41 1.09 10.55
CA VAL A 105 5.39 0.00 10.71
C VAL A 105 6.45 0.41 11.73
N LYS A 106 6.63 -0.44 12.73
CA LYS A 106 7.69 -0.29 13.73
C LYS A 106 9.01 -0.88 13.22
N GLU A 107 10.11 -0.45 13.84
CA GLU A 107 11.40 -1.10 13.65
C GLU A 107 11.30 -2.60 13.96
N ASN A 108 12.03 -3.40 13.20
CA ASN A 108 12.08 -4.87 13.27
C ASN A 108 10.85 -5.61 12.74
N GLU A 109 9.84 -4.93 12.26
CA GLU A 109 8.72 -5.58 11.57
C GLU A 109 9.09 -6.01 10.16
N MET A 110 8.44 -7.07 9.69
CA MET A 110 8.64 -7.61 8.35
C MET A 110 7.79 -6.86 7.33
N CYS A 111 8.40 -6.50 6.21
CA CYS A 111 7.73 -5.88 5.06
C CYS A 111 8.08 -6.65 3.80
N LYS A 112 7.31 -6.45 2.74
CA LYS A 112 7.65 -6.98 1.41
C LYS A 112 8.30 -5.88 0.58
N VAL A 113 9.53 -6.09 0.16
CA VAL A 113 10.24 -5.18 -0.75
C VAL A 113 10.01 -5.65 -2.17
N CYS A 114 9.42 -4.78 -2.98
CA CYS A 114 9.03 -5.08 -4.36
C CYS A 114 10.06 -4.53 -5.34
N SER A 115 10.51 -5.38 -6.25
CA SER A 115 11.48 -5.01 -7.28
C SER A 115 11.12 -5.57 -8.64
N TYR A 116 11.63 -4.91 -9.69
CA TYR A 116 11.58 -5.38 -11.06
C TYR A 116 12.97 -5.31 -11.66
N ASN A 117 13.48 -6.45 -12.16
CA ASN A 117 14.84 -6.56 -12.69
C ASN A 117 15.91 -5.99 -11.76
N GLY A 118 15.79 -6.26 -10.45
CA GLY A 118 16.73 -5.79 -9.43
C GLY A 118 16.53 -4.35 -8.96
N ASN A 119 15.61 -3.61 -9.55
CA ASN A 119 15.29 -2.22 -9.15
C ASN A 119 14.12 -2.21 -8.18
N VAL A 120 14.36 -1.81 -6.94
CA VAL A 120 13.32 -1.67 -5.93
C VAL A 120 12.49 -0.43 -6.24
N PHE A 121 11.17 -0.58 -6.25
CA PHE A 121 10.25 0.52 -6.53
C PHE A 121 9.20 0.74 -5.45
N SER A 122 8.96 -0.20 -4.56
CA SER A 122 7.99 -0.04 -3.48
C SER A 122 8.25 -0.99 -2.33
N VAL A 123 7.59 -0.68 -1.21
CA VAL A 123 7.53 -1.54 -0.01
C VAL A 123 6.07 -1.73 0.35
N GLU A 124 5.68 -2.96 0.62
CA GLU A 124 4.35 -3.30 1.09
C GLU A 124 4.42 -3.61 2.60
N PRO A 125 3.71 -2.85 3.45
CA PRO A 125 3.67 -3.14 4.88
C PRO A 125 2.83 -4.39 5.15
N PRO A 126 2.90 -4.96 6.38
CA PRO A 126 1.94 -5.97 6.80
C PRO A 126 0.51 -5.43 6.67
N LEU A 127 -0.43 -6.28 6.33
CA LEU A 127 -1.84 -5.87 6.17
C LEU A 127 -2.44 -5.36 7.47
N PHE A 128 -2.03 -5.95 8.59
CA PHE A 128 -2.50 -5.59 9.93
C PHE A 128 -1.30 -5.36 10.84
N VAL A 129 -1.40 -4.35 11.68
CA VAL A 129 -0.39 -4.04 12.70
C VAL A 129 -1.06 -3.83 14.04
N GLU A 130 -0.30 -4.05 15.10
CA GLU A 130 -0.71 -3.81 16.48
C GLU A 130 0.17 -2.69 17.05
N LEU A 131 -0.46 -1.57 17.39
CA LEU A 131 0.25 -0.38 17.86
C LEU A 131 -0.37 0.14 19.16
N GLU A 132 0.51 0.65 20.04
CA GLU A 132 0.10 1.30 21.28
C GLU A 132 -0.30 2.74 21.04
N ILE A 133 -1.38 3.19 21.68
CA ILE A 133 -1.79 4.59 21.71
C ILE A 133 -0.86 5.35 22.64
N THR A 134 -0.15 6.33 22.10
CA THR A 134 0.79 7.17 22.87
C THR A 134 0.16 8.48 23.33
N ASP A 135 -0.86 8.96 22.63
CA ASP A 135 -1.58 10.19 22.99
C ASP A 135 -3.00 10.15 22.43
N THR A 136 -3.97 10.47 23.27
CA THR A 136 -5.36 10.67 22.88
C THR A 136 -6.08 11.45 23.96
N GLU A 137 -7.09 12.20 23.58
CA GLU A 137 -7.96 12.89 24.55
C GLU A 137 -8.94 11.90 25.19
N PRO A 138 -9.33 12.11 26.45
CA PRO A 138 -10.38 11.31 27.07
C PRO A 138 -11.71 11.51 26.33
N GLY A 139 -12.44 10.41 26.15
CA GLY A 139 -13.82 10.47 25.63
C GLY A 139 -14.77 10.98 26.71
N PHE A 140 -15.58 12.00 26.41
CA PHE A 140 -16.52 12.55 27.37
C PHE A 140 -17.86 11.81 27.33
N LYS A 141 -18.43 11.56 28.52
CA LYS A 141 -19.82 11.13 28.64
C LYS A 141 -20.74 12.26 28.14
N GLY A 142 -21.48 12.00 27.09
CA GLY A 142 -22.34 12.99 26.47
C GLY A 142 -22.11 13.15 24.96
N ASP A 143 -20.97 12.72 24.44
CA ASP A 143 -20.76 12.55 23.00
C ASP A 143 -21.45 11.25 22.56
N THR A 144 -22.78 11.29 22.57
CA THR A 144 -23.63 10.10 22.43
C THR A 144 -24.00 9.77 20.99
N ALA A 145 -23.36 10.38 20.00
CA ALA A 145 -23.54 9.96 18.63
C ALA A 145 -23.00 8.53 18.46
N GLN A 146 -23.87 7.62 18.07
CA GLN A 146 -23.49 6.26 17.73
C GLN A 146 -22.43 6.30 16.65
N GLY A 147 -21.26 5.65 16.89
CA GLY A 147 -20.13 5.68 15.96
C GLY A 147 -19.22 6.90 16.11
N ALA A 148 -19.31 7.67 17.20
CA ALA A 148 -18.40 8.76 17.47
C ALA A 148 -16.96 8.26 17.63
N THR A 149 -16.01 8.96 16.99
CA THR A 149 -14.59 8.68 17.05
C THR A 149 -13.82 9.89 17.52
N LYS A 150 -12.58 9.65 17.95
CA LYS A 150 -11.64 10.69 18.32
C LYS A 150 -10.27 10.39 17.69
N PRO A 151 -9.44 11.42 17.42
CA PRO A 151 -8.08 11.19 16.97
C PRO A 151 -7.20 10.62 18.10
N ALA A 152 -6.34 9.70 17.74
CA ALA A 152 -5.35 9.13 18.63
C ALA A 152 -4.01 9.03 17.90
N VAL A 153 -2.91 9.31 18.60
CA VAL A 153 -1.56 9.14 18.07
C VAL A 153 -1.04 7.79 18.54
N VAL A 154 -0.55 7.00 17.60
CA VAL A 154 0.06 5.70 17.86
C VAL A 154 1.59 5.81 17.96
N GLU A 155 2.23 4.76 18.45
CA GLU A 155 3.67 4.76 18.75
C GLU A 155 4.59 5.05 17.54
N THR A 156 4.11 4.89 16.31
CA THR A 156 4.83 5.29 15.09
C THR A 156 4.71 6.79 14.76
N GLY A 157 3.92 7.53 15.53
CA GLY A 157 3.66 8.95 15.30
C GLY A 157 2.47 9.24 14.37
N ALA A 158 1.84 8.21 13.82
CA ALA A 158 0.68 8.37 12.96
C ALA A 158 -0.60 8.64 13.77
N THR A 159 -1.57 9.31 13.15
CA THR A 159 -2.88 9.56 13.74
C THR A 159 -3.91 8.58 13.20
N VAL A 160 -4.68 7.98 14.10
CA VAL A 160 -5.77 7.05 13.77
C VAL A 160 -7.04 7.51 14.51
N TYR A 161 -8.19 7.40 13.86
CA TYR A 161 -9.47 7.66 14.52
C TYR A 161 -9.95 6.40 15.22
N VAL A 162 -10.19 6.52 16.52
CA VAL A 162 -10.55 5.40 17.40
C VAL A 162 -11.90 5.68 18.10
N PRO A 163 -12.62 4.63 18.55
CA PRO A 163 -13.78 4.81 19.41
C PRO A 163 -13.44 5.59 20.69
N LEU A 164 -14.44 6.25 21.27
CA LEU A 164 -14.24 7.12 22.44
C LEU A 164 -13.73 6.38 23.68
N PHE A 165 -13.94 5.05 23.76
CA PHE A 165 -13.50 4.24 24.90
C PHE A 165 -12.02 3.87 24.88
N VAL A 166 -11.33 4.12 23.78
CA VAL A 166 -9.90 3.80 23.65
C VAL A 166 -9.08 4.88 24.37
N ASP A 167 -8.17 4.46 25.22
CA ASP A 167 -7.33 5.34 26.05
C ASP A 167 -5.85 5.22 25.70
N GLN A 168 -5.09 6.20 26.17
CA GLN A 168 -3.63 6.16 26.12
C GLN A 168 -3.12 4.89 26.82
N GLY A 169 -2.17 4.20 26.17
CA GLY A 169 -1.63 2.93 26.67
C GLY A 169 -2.33 1.69 26.13
N ASP A 170 -3.51 1.84 25.53
CA ASP A 170 -4.20 0.72 24.89
C ASP A 170 -3.48 0.32 23.60
N LYS A 171 -3.46 -0.98 23.32
CA LYS A 171 -3.01 -1.50 22.03
C LYS A 171 -4.20 -1.71 21.10
N ILE A 172 -4.04 -1.30 19.87
CA ILE A 172 -5.07 -1.42 18.85
C ILE A 172 -4.54 -2.13 17.61
N LYS A 173 -5.45 -2.79 16.91
CA LYS A 173 -5.19 -3.39 15.61
C LYS A 173 -5.66 -2.44 14.53
N ILE A 174 -4.80 -2.20 13.54
CA ILE A 174 -5.02 -1.27 12.44
C ILE A 174 -4.89 -2.00 11.11
N ASP A 175 -5.79 -1.72 10.17
CA ASP A 175 -5.65 -2.10 8.77
C ASP A 175 -4.73 -1.06 8.08
N THR A 176 -3.55 -1.48 7.66
CA THR A 176 -2.56 -0.56 7.06
C THR A 176 -2.96 -0.03 5.70
N ARG A 177 -3.87 -0.72 4.99
CA ARG A 177 -4.35 -0.30 3.67
C ARG A 177 -5.24 0.94 3.75
N THR A 178 -6.01 1.05 4.81
CA THR A 178 -6.99 2.12 5.02
C THR A 178 -6.60 3.07 6.14
N GLY A 179 -5.73 2.65 7.06
CA GLY A 179 -5.40 3.38 8.27
C GLY A 179 -6.48 3.31 9.33
N GLU A 180 -7.43 2.39 9.20
CA GLU A 180 -8.58 2.28 10.08
C GLU A 180 -8.32 1.40 11.30
N TYR A 181 -8.87 1.82 12.43
CA TYR A 181 -8.98 1.03 13.65
C TYR A 181 -9.89 -0.17 13.40
N LEU A 182 -9.44 -1.35 13.83
CA LEU A 182 -10.23 -2.59 13.75
C LEU A 182 -10.71 -3.05 15.12
N SER A 183 -9.83 -3.11 16.09
CA SER A 183 -10.14 -3.60 17.42
C SER A 183 -9.12 -3.15 18.46
N ARG A 184 -9.55 -3.14 19.72
CA ARG A 184 -8.63 -3.04 20.87
C ARG A 184 -8.21 -4.45 21.27
N ILE A 185 -6.95 -4.60 21.60
CA ILE A 185 -6.35 -5.88 21.97
C ILE A 185 -6.26 -6.00 23.48
#